data_cde369136a54672657912d4f7bfbaacf
#
_entry.id   cde369136a54672657912d4f7bfbaacf
#
_cell.length_a   1.000
_cell.length_b   1.000
_cell.length_c   1.000
_cell.angle_alpha   90.00
_cell.angle_beta   90.00
_cell.angle_gamma   90.00
#
_symmetry.space_group_name_H-M   'P 1'
#
loop_
_entity.id
_entity.type
_entity.pdbx_description
1 polymer ?
#
loop_
_entity_poly.entity_id
_entity_poly.type
_entity_poly.pdbx_seq_one_letter_code
_entity_poly.pdbx_strand_id
1 'polypeptide(L)'
;LVACTLTILAGSCREDAEVICPNAIQQEWAEAEIGVLLHMDMQVFVPDYNWRNYGSHPDPSAFNPAELDTDQWMETASKLGARYAVLVAKHGSGFSLWPTEAHDYSVRNSSWRDGKGDIVADFIASCKKYGIKPGIYANTNANGYLYTDRGRVREGGPVSQVEYNAVVAKQLTELWSNYGNLFEIWFDGGVLTPKEVGADVLPLVKKLQPDAIAFQGPLGHDNLIRWVGNEQGTAPDPCWATADSTTNSDGVKIIEGLHGRPDAPFWCPGESDFTLRYNTSFEGGWMWHEGQDSLMFSLDELMEKYETSVGRNTNMLLGVVIDNRGLIPDADVRRITEFGEAIRKNYGTTTVRTSGKGSNLTLKLPAPTLVDRVILQEDIAKGERVLTWHLEGVTPSGETLTLCDGTNIGHKRIARFDPVGVVSLHLVADSYKARPIIRNFAAFECLN
;
A
#
# COMPACT_ATOMS: atom_id res chain seq x y z
N LEU A 1 -47.85 -54.99 7.95
CA LEU A 1 -47.33 -54.05 6.97
C LEU A 1 -46.60 -52.94 7.74
N VAL A 2 -45.28 -53.02 7.81
CA VAL A 2 -44.39 -51.98 8.38
C VAL A 2 -43.88 -51.19 7.20
N ALA A 3 -44.21 -49.88 7.14
CA ALA A 3 -43.70 -48.94 6.16
C ALA A 3 -42.36 -48.41 6.68
N CYS A 4 -41.22 -48.76 6.05
CA CYS A 4 -39.94 -48.10 6.22
C CYS A 4 -39.92 -46.80 5.43
N THR A 5 -39.92 -45.67 6.13
CA THR A 5 -39.68 -44.35 5.53
C THR A 5 -38.18 -44.15 5.36
N LEU A 6 -37.71 -44.21 4.13
CA LEU A 6 -36.32 -43.84 3.77
C LEU A 6 -36.22 -42.30 3.77
N THR A 7 -35.54 -41.76 4.75
CA THR A 7 -35.17 -40.34 4.76
C THR A 7 -33.92 -40.15 3.87
N ILE A 8 -34.12 -39.68 2.65
CA ILE A 8 -33.04 -39.25 1.77
C ILE A 8 -32.50 -37.93 2.33
N LEU A 9 -31.34 -37.97 2.96
CA LEU A 9 -30.53 -36.76 3.20
C LEU A 9 -30.03 -36.25 1.85
N ALA A 10 -30.75 -35.28 1.28
CA ALA A 10 -30.27 -34.48 0.17
C ALA A 10 -29.11 -33.63 0.70
N GLY A 11 -27.89 -34.11 0.52
CA GLY A 11 -26.70 -33.27 0.59
C GLY A 11 -26.81 -32.22 -0.51
N SER A 12 -27.18 -31.00 -0.13
CA SER A 12 -27.11 -29.83 -0.98
C SER A 12 -25.65 -29.62 -1.35
N CYS A 13 -25.23 -30.05 -2.55
CA CYS A 13 -24.09 -29.46 -3.22
C CYS A 13 -24.47 -27.98 -3.45
N ARG A 14 -24.04 -27.10 -2.57
CA ARG A 14 -23.99 -25.67 -2.93
C ARG A 14 -23.01 -25.61 -4.10
N GLU A 15 -23.48 -25.23 -5.27
CA GLU A 15 -22.62 -24.75 -6.34
C GLU A 15 -21.74 -23.66 -5.69
N ASP A 16 -20.40 -23.78 -5.87
CA ASP A 16 -19.48 -22.75 -5.38
C ASP A 16 -19.96 -21.39 -5.92
N ALA A 17 -20.22 -20.45 -5.04
CA ALA A 17 -20.57 -19.09 -5.45
C ALA A 17 -19.44 -18.56 -6.33
N GLU A 18 -19.77 -17.74 -7.32
CA GLU A 18 -18.77 -17.10 -8.17
C GLU A 18 -17.84 -16.25 -7.28
N VAL A 19 -16.56 -16.64 -7.21
CA VAL A 19 -15.56 -15.97 -6.39
C VAL A 19 -14.77 -15.02 -7.27
N ILE A 20 -14.81 -13.73 -6.95
CA ILE A 20 -13.99 -12.72 -7.63
C ILE A 20 -12.51 -12.97 -7.32
N CYS A 21 -11.69 -13.00 -8.37
CA CYS A 21 -10.26 -13.31 -8.30
C CYS A 21 -9.42 -12.13 -8.79
N PRO A 22 -8.18 -11.97 -8.27
CA PRO A 22 -7.21 -11.04 -8.84
C PRO A 22 -6.73 -11.51 -10.22
N ASN A 23 -6.31 -10.56 -11.04
CA ASN A 23 -5.45 -10.87 -12.17
C ASN A 23 -4.00 -11.11 -11.72
N ALA A 24 -3.10 -11.49 -12.65
CA ALA A 24 -1.71 -11.80 -12.33
C ALA A 24 -0.93 -10.60 -11.76
N ILE A 25 -1.24 -9.39 -12.22
CA ILE A 25 -0.57 -8.15 -11.79
C ILE A 25 -0.97 -7.81 -10.36
N GLN A 26 -2.26 -7.93 -10.03
CA GLN A 26 -2.75 -7.72 -8.67
C GLN A 26 -2.24 -8.78 -7.68
N GLN A 27 -2.03 -10.03 -8.15
CA GLN A 27 -1.36 -11.06 -7.33
C GLN A 27 0.09 -10.72 -7.06
N GLU A 28 0.84 -10.27 -8.08
CA GLU A 28 2.23 -9.85 -7.93
C GLU A 28 2.37 -8.66 -6.98
N TRP A 29 1.41 -7.71 -7.03
CA TRP A 29 1.39 -6.58 -6.10
C TRP A 29 1.11 -7.04 -4.66
N ALA A 30 0.14 -7.92 -4.44
CA ALA A 30 -0.14 -8.46 -3.12
C ALA A 30 1.09 -9.20 -2.52
N GLU A 31 1.84 -9.94 -3.35
CA GLU A 31 3.09 -10.62 -2.92
C GLU A 31 4.22 -9.64 -2.57
N ALA A 32 4.14 -8.39 -3.00
CA ALA A 32 5.14 -7.37 -2.67
C ALA A 32 5.05 -6.91 -1.20
N GLU A 33 3.87 -6.89 -0.60
CA GLU A 33 3.56 -6.62 0.81
C GLU A 33 4.08 -5.30 1.38
N ILE A 34 5.34 -4.94 1.17
CA ILE A 34 6.02 -3.78 1.76
C ILE A 34 6.52 -2.85 0.67
N GLY A 35 6.06 -1.61 0.70
CA GLY A 35 6.54 -0.49 -0.11
C GLY A 35 7.01 0.69 0.74
N VAL A 36 7.70 1.63 0.09
CA VAL A 36 8.04 2.94 0.63
C VAL A 36 7.52 4.04 -0.27
N LEU A 37 7.05 5.14 0.32
CA LEU A 37 6.59 6.35 -0.37
C LEU A 37 7.53 7.50 -0.05
N LEU A 38 8.31 7.93 -1.03
CA LEU A 38 9.40 8.90 -0.87
C LEU A 38 8.91 10.30 -1.14
N HIS A 39 9.04 11.18 -0.15
CA HIS A 39 8.53 12.55 -0.20
C HIS A 39 9.64 13.59 -0.19
N MET A 40 9.65 14.43 -1.22
CA MET A 40 10.43 15.66 -1.28
C MET A 40 9.66 16.70 -2.10
N ASP A 41 9.51 17.92 -1.56
CA ASP A 41 8.83 19.02 -2.24
C ASP A 41 9.44 20.36 -1.78
N MET A 42 9.01 21.47 -2.36
CA MET A 42 9.51 22.83 -2.09
C MET A 42 9.50 23.20 -0.60
N GLN A 43 8.55 22.71 0.18
CA GLN A 43 8.48 22.98 1.62
C GLN A 43 9.65 22.39 2.44
N VAL A 44 10.37 21.41 1.90
CA VAL A 44 11.62 20.91 2.50
C VAL A 44 12.73 21.96 2.46
N PHE A 45 12.70 22.83 1.45
CA PHE A 45 13.69 23.90 1.23
C PHE A 45 13.23 25.26 1.75
N VAL A 46 11.90 25.46 1.90
CA VAL A 46 11.26 26.67 2.41
C VAL A 46 10.25 26.27 3.48
N PRO A 47 10.70 26.07 4.75
CA PRO A 47 9.91 25.44 5.82
C PRO A 47 8.56 26.08 6.14
N ASP A 48 8.43 27.40 5.94
CA ASP A 48 7.18 28.14 6.19
C ASP A 48 6.23 28.14 4.99
N TYR A 49 6.61 27.49 3.91
CA TYR A 49 5.78 27.41 2.71
C TYR A 49 4.59 26.49 2.92
N ASN A 50 3.40 27.06 2.70
CA ASN A 50 2.15 26.29 2.64
C ASN A 50 1.56 26.47 1.23
N TRP A 51 1.58 25.41 0.45
CA TRP A 51 1.10 25.40 -0.94
C TRP A 51 -0.40 25.73 -1.08
N ARG A 52 -1.19 25.62 0.00
CA ARG A 52 -2.60 26.03 0.02
C ARG A 52 -2.78 27.55 0.09
N ASN A 53 -1.69 28.31 0.30
CA ASN A 53 -1.67 29.77 0.18
C ASN A 53 -1.43 30.13 -1.30
N TYR A 54 -2.48 29.98 -2.10
CA TYR A 54 -2.43 30.23 -3.54
C TYR A 54 -1.90 31.63 -3.87
N GLY A 55 -1.04 31.74 -4.89
CA GLY A 55 -0.39 32.99 -5.27
C GLY A 55 0.92 33.29 -4.54
N SER A 56 1.34 32.42 -3.62
CA SER A 56 2.58 32.58 -2.87
C SER A 56 3.41 31.29 -2.96
N HIS A 57 4.02 31.02 -4.12
CA HIS A 57 4.93 29.90 -4.31
C HIS A 57 6.38 30.38 -4.27
N PRO A 58 7.30 29.60 -3.68
CA PRO A 58 8.73 29.91 -3.67
C PRO A 58 9.32 29.92 -5.09
N ASP A 59 10.36 30.69 -5.29
CA ASP A 59 11.14 30.64 -6.53
C ASP A 59 11.75 29.25 -6.71
N PRO A 60 11.70 28.64 -7.90
CA PRO A 60 12.32 27.34 -8.19
C PRO A 60 13.80 27.24 -7.80
N SER A 61 14.55 28.35 -7.81
CA SER A 61 15.97 28.38 -7.42
C SER A 61 16.23 28.01 -5.96
N ALA A 62 15.20 28.04 -5.09
CA ALA A 62 15.29 27.56 -3.72
C ALA A 62 15.49 26.03 -3.62
N PHE A 63 15.07 25.28 -4.65
CA PHE A 63 15.21 23.83 -4.70
C PHE A 63 16.64 23.43 -5.04
N ASN A 64 17.38 22.91 -4.06
CA ASN A 64 18.79 22.52 -4.26
C ASN A 64 19.22 21.35 -3.34
N PRO A 65 18.80 20.10 -3.61
CA PRO A 65 19.28 18.92 -2.90
C PRO A 65 20.70 18.57 -3.32
N ALA A 66 21.69 19.32 -2.78
CA ALA A 66 23.08 19.31 -3.25
C ALA A 66 23.80 17.96 -3.11
N GLU A 67 23.36 17.11 -2.16
CA GLU A 67 23.93 15.79 -1.86
C GLU A 67 23.00 14.64 -2.30
N LEU A 68 22.05 14.89 -3.22
CA LEU A 68 21.06 13.91 -3.63
C LEU A 68 21.71 12.56 -3.97
N ASP A 69 21.24 11.52 -3.27
CA ASP A 69 21.68 10.13 -3.47
C ASP A 69 20.49 9.18 -3.42
N THR A 70 19.92 8.86 -4.57
CA THR A 70 18.80 7.92 -4.71
C THR A 70 19.21 6.46 -4.47
N ASP A 71 20.51 6.14 -4.53
CA ASP A 71 21.03 4.84 -4.12
C ASP A 71 20.90 4.63 -2.61
N GLN A 72 21.19 5.67 -1.81
CA GLN A 72 20.98 5.64 -0.36
C GLN A 72 19.51 5.42 0.01
N TRP A 73 18.57 5.99 -0.80
CA TRP A 73 17.15 5.75 -0.60
C TRP A 73 16.78 4.28 -0.81
N MET A 74 17.26 3.68 -1.91
CA MET A 74 16.95 2.29 -2.23
C MET A 74 17.69 1.29 -1.34
N GLU A 75 18.90 1.61 -0.89
CA GLU A 75 19.58 0.82 0.12
C GLU A 75 18.78 0.77 1.43
N THR A 76 18.26 1.92 1.86
CA THR A 76 17.42 2.02 3.07
C THR A 76 16.10 1.25 2.90
N ALA A 77 15.42 1.38 1.76
CA ALA A 77 14.23 0.60 1.46
C ALA A 77 14.50 -0.92 1.45
N SER A 78 15.67 -1.34 0.95
CA SER A 78 16.10 -2.75 0.98
C SER A 78 16.31 -3.27 2.41
N LYS A 79 16.82 -2.44 3.32
CA LYS A 79 17.01 -2.79 4.74
C LYS A 79 15.66 -3.03 5.44
N LEU A 80 14.61 -2.29 5.08
CA LEU A 80 13.24 -2.57 5.51
C LEU A 80 12.74 -3.92 5.00
N GLY A 81 13.12 -4.30 3.80
CA GLY A 81 12.59 -5.43 3.04
C GLY A 81 11.53 -5.01 2.02
N ALA A 82 11.51 -3.72 1.66
CA ALA A 82 10.61 -3.20 0.64
C ALA A 82 10.84 -3.85 -0.73
N ARG A 83 9.75 -4.14 -1.42
CA ARG A 83 9.75 -4.73 -2.76
C ARG A 83 9.45 -3.73 -3.84
N TYR A 84 8.81 -2.61 -3.47
CA TYR A 84 8.51 -1.50 -4.36
C TYR A 84 8.74 -0.18 -3.63
N ALA A 85 8.94 0.86 -4.43
CA ALA A 85 9.09 2.22 -3.93
C ALA A 85 8.33 3.16 -4.85
N VAL A 86 7.59 4.10 -4.28
CA VAL A 86 6.83 5.12 -5.00
C VAL A 86 7.50 6.47 -4.74
N LEU A 87 7.91 7.16 -5.80
CA LEU A 87 8.42 8.54 -5.70
C LEU A 87 7.29 9.53 -5.88
N VAL A 88 7.14 10.45 -4.95
CA VAL A 88 6.28 11.62 -5.13
C VAL A 88 6.95 12.59 -6.09
N ALA A 89 6.73 12.37 -7.39
CA ALA A 89 7.32 13.19 -8.46
C ALA A 89 6.75 14.61 -8.51
N LYS A 90 5.49 14.79 -8.10
CA LYS A 90 4.82 16.09 -7.95
C LYS A 90 3.76 16.03 -6.87
N HIS A 91 3.96 16.74 -5.77
CA HIS A 91 3.01 16.89 -4.66
C HIS A 91 2.08 18.10 -4.83
N GLY A 92 1.43 18.52 -3.76
CA GLY A 92 0.46 19.61 -3.72
C GLY A 92 1.03 21.00 -4.06
N SER A 93 2.33 21.25 -3.92
CA SER A 93 2.94 22.51 -4.35
C SER A 93 2.82 22.73 -5.86
N GLY A 94 2.80 21.65 -6.64
CA GLY A 94 2.87 21.64 -8.08
C GLY A 94 4.29 21.65 -8.65
N PHE A 95 5.32 21.68 -7.78
CA PHE A 95 6.72 21.58 -8.21
C PHE A 95 7.00 20.17 -8.74
N SER A 96 7.62 20.09 -9.92
CA SER A 96 7.91 18.81 -10.60
C SER A 96 9.37 18.42 -10.44
N LEU A 97 9.62 17.21 -9.91
CA LEU A 97 10.95 16.66 -9.67
C LEU A 97 11.65 16.14 -10.95
N TRP A 98 11.04 16.31 -12.12
CA TRP A 98 11.60 16.02 -13.45
C TRP A 98 11.53 17.26 -14.33
N PRO A 99 12.34 17.36 -15.39
CA PRO A 99 12.39 18.55 -16.25
C PRO A 99 11.19 18.62 -17.20
N THR A 100 9.97 18.70 -16.61
CA THR A 100 8.71 18.77 -17.37
C THR A 100 8.70 19.91 -18.37
N GLU A 101 8.08 19.70 -19.51
CA GLU A 101 7.78 20.76 -20.48
C GLU A 101 6.35 21.32 -20.33
N ALA A 102 5.59 20.86 -19.32
CA ALA A 102 4.22 21.27 -19.12
C ALA A 102 4.09 22.66 -18.49
N HIS A 103 5.08 23.05 -17.66
CA HIS A 103 5.17 24.37 -17.01
C HIS A 103 6.58 24.62 -16.46
N ASP A 104 6.85 25.85 -15.99
CA ASP A 104 8.18 26.28 -15.54
C ASP A 104 8.50 25.97 -14.07
N TYR A 105 7.52 25.56 -13.26
CA TYR A 105 7.70 25.25 -11.84
C TYR A 105 8.25 23.81 -11.64
N SER A 106 9.55 23.65 -11.91
CA SER A 106 10.20 22.34 -11.92
C SER A 106 11.71 22.44 -11.70
N VAL A 107 12.37 21.30 -11.57
CA VAL A 107 13.84 21.17 -11.49
C VAL A 107 14.56 21.85 -12.64
N ARG A 108 13.94 22.03 -13.80
CA ARG A 108 14.51 22.78 -14.94
C ARG A 108 14.88 24.23 -14.63
N ASN A 109 14.13 24.86 -13.75
CA ASN A 109 14.32 26.24 -13.35
C ASN A 109 14.92 26.36 -11.94
N SER A 110 15.37 25.25 -11.36
CA SER A 110 16.06 25.22 -10.07
C SER A 110 17.55 25.51 -10.23
N SER A 111 18.22 25.85 -9.13
CA SER A 111 19.69 25.95 -9.09
C SER A 111 20.37 24.57 -9.04
N TRP A 112 19.65 23.51 -8.73
CA TRP A 112 20.19 22.16 -8.65
C TRP A 112 20.65 21.66 -10.02
N ARG A 113 21.91 21.23 -10.11
CA ARG A 113 22.57 20.74 -11.33
C ARG A 113 22.39 21.69 -12.54
N ASP A 114 22.37 23.02 -12.30
CA ASP A 114 22.12 24.05 -13.33
C ASP A 114 20.84 23.81 -14.15
N GLY A 115 19.77 23.34 -13.51
CA GLY A 115 18.49 23.03 -14.15
C GLY A 115 18.49 21.79 -15.05
N LYS A 116 19.56 20.97 -15.01
CA LYS A 116 19.71 19.75 -15.85
C LYS A 116 19.44 18.46 -15.07
N GLY A 117 19.02 18.56 -13.82
CA GLY A 117 18.71 17.41 -12.98
C GLY A 117 17.38 16.74 -13.36
N ASP A 118 17.30 15.44 -13.08
CA ASP A 118 16.08 14.63 -13.23
C ASP A 118 16.07 13.59 -12.10
N ILE A 119 15.33 13.91 -11.03
CA ILE A 119 15.27 13.03 -9.84
C ILE A 119 14.48 11.75 -10.15
N VAL A 120 13.50 11.82 -11.05
CA VAL A 120 12.73 10.65 -11.46
C VAL A 120 13.65 9.66 -12.18
N ALA A 121 14.50 10.15 -13.09
CA ALA A 121 15.47 9.30 -13.79
C ALA A 121 16.47 8.65 -12.82
N ASP A 122 17.03 9.44 -11.88
CA ASP A 122 17.97 8.94 -10.86
C ASP A 122 17.31 7.87 -9.98
N PHE A 123 16.06 8.10 -9.52
CA PHE A 123 15.26 7.15 -8.73
C PHE A 123 15.02 5.84 -9.49
N ILE A 124 14.59 5.90 -10.74
CA ILE A 124 14.33 4.71 -11.58
C ILE A 124 15.63 3.89 -11.76
N ALA A 125 16.76 4.57 -11.97
CA ALA A 125 18.07 3.91 -12.09
C ALA A 125 18.44 3.16 -10.79
N SER A 126 18.25 3.80 -9.64
CA SER A 126 18.50 3.19 -8.33
C SER A 126 17.53 2.05 -8.03
N CYS A 127 16.24 2.17 -8.35
CA CYS A 127 15.28 1.07 -8.24
C CYS A 127 15.77 -0.17 -9.02
N LYS A 128 16.19 0.02 -10.25
CA LYS A 128 16.74 -1.07 -11.10
C LYS A 128 18.00 -1.68 -10.48
N LYS A 129 18.90 -0.87 -9.95
CA LYS A 129 20.16 -1.32 -9.31
C LYS A 129 19.90 -2.19 -8.09
N TYR A 130 18.92 -1.84 -7.26
CA TYR A 130 18.59 -2.54 -6.02
C TYR A 130 17.51 -3.62 -6.19
N GLY A 131 16.96 -3.79 -7.39
CA GLY A 131 15.90 -4.78 -7.65
C GLY A 131 14.57 -4.43 -6.97
N ILE A 132 14.32 -3.15 -6.70
CA ILE A 132 13.08 -2.60 -6.17
C ILE A 132 12.20 -2.15 -7.34
N LYS A 133 10.91 -2.46 -7.31
CA LYS A 133 9.98 -2.10 -8.37
C LYS A 133 9.60 -0.62 -8.25
N PRO A 134 9.72 0.19 -9.32
CA PRO A 134 9.44 1.62 -9.26
C PRO A 134 7.96 1.93 -9.38
N GLY A 135 7.49 2.87 -8.58
CA GLY A 135 6.20 3.53 -8.73
C GLY A 135 6.37 5.05 -8.78
N ILE A 136 5.37 5.73 -9.31
CA ILE A 136 5.34 7.20 -9.40
C ILE A 136 4.00 7.73 -8.91
N TYR A 137 4.06 8.67 -7.97
CA TYR A 137 2.95 9.52 -7.55
C TYR A 137 3.03 10.85 -8.29
N ALA A 138 1.90 11.28 -8.87
CA ALA A 138 1.75 12.61 -9.45
C ALA A 138 0.36 13.16 -9.10
N ASN A 139 0.30 14.13 -8.18
CA ASN A 139 -0.96 14.71 -7.72
C ASN A 139 -1.70 15.43 -8.85
N THR A 140 -2.92 14.97 -9.16
CA THR A 140 -3.81 15.60 -10.15
C THR A 140 -4.91 16.44 -9.49
N ASN A 141 -5.10 16.30 -8.17
CA ASN A 141 -6.14 16.99 -7.40
C ASN A 141 -5.67 18.30 -6.80
N ALA A 142 -4.40 18.39 -6.39
CA ALA A 142 -3.83 19.59 -5.79
C ALA A 142 -2.66 20.14 -6.61
N ASN A 143 -2.62 21.44 -6.78
CA ASN A 143 -1.52 22.15 -7.43
C ASN A 143 -1.52 23.63 -6.98
N GLY A 144 -0.67 23.95 -6.00
CA GLY A 144 -0.54 25.32 -5.46
C GLY A 144 -0.10 26.32 -6.50
N TYR A 145 0.80 25.94 -7.40
CA TYR A 145 1.30 26.79 -8.49
C TYR A 145 0.22 27.17 -9.50
N LEU A 146 -0.68 26.22 -9.85
CA LEU A 146 -1.78 26.45 -10.81
C LEU A 146 -3.14 26.64 -10.11
N TYR A 147 -3.15 26.88 -8.80
CA TYR A 147 -4.34 27.16 -7.99
C TYR A 147 -5.43 26.10 -8.09
N THR A 148 -5.04 24.85 -8.07
CA THR A 148 -5.97 23.73 -8.20
C THR A 148 -6.23 23.08 -6.85
N ASP A 149 -7.50 22.85 -6.58
CA ASP A 149 -8.00 22.12 -5.41
C ASP A 149 -9.06 21.10 -5.87
N ARG A 150 -8.98 19.85 -5.39
CA ARG A 150 -9.89 18.77 -5.78
C ARG A 150 -10.03 18.61 -7.30
N GLY A 151 -8.92 18.76 -8.03
CA GLY A 151 -8.88 18.65 -9.48
C GLY A 151 -9.47 19.83 -10.25
N ARG A 152 -9.92 20.89 -9.55
CA ARG A 152 -10.56 22.06 -10.18
C ARG A 152 -9.73 23.32 -9.96
N VAL A 153 -9.52 24.07 -11.05
CA VAL A 153 -8.88 25.37 -10.97
C VAL A 153 -9.79 26.35 -10.24
N ARG A 154 -9.24 27.00 -9.23
CA ARG A 154 -9.94 27.99 -8.42
C ARG A 154 -10.13 29.30 -9.19
N GLU A 155 -11.14 30.09 -8.78
CA GLU A 155 -11.32 31.47 -9.27
C GLU A 155 -10.06 32.30 -9.02
N GLY A 156 -9.63 33.07 -10.02
CA GLY A 156 -8.39 33.85 -9.98
C GLY A 156 -7.12 33.00 -10.24
N GLY A 157 -7.24 31.74 -10.59
CA GLY A 157 -6.11 30.91 -10.98
C GLY A 157 -5.43 31.41 -12.28
N PRO A 158 -4.12 31.07 -12.45
CA PRO A 158 -3.34 31.58 -13.61
C PRO A 158 -3.69 30.89 -14.93
N VAL A 159 -4.45 29.78 -14.88
CA VAL A 159 -4.86 29.00 -16.06
C VAL A 159 -6.34 28.64 -16.00
N SER A 160 -6.93 28.35 -17.15
CA SER A 160 -8.27 27.78 -17.22
C SER A 160 -8.27 26.28 -16.87
N GLN A 161 -9.45 25.68 -16.59
CA GLN A 161 -9.57 24.24 -16.37
C GLN A 161 -9.09 23.42 -17.57
N VAL A 162 -9.33 23.90 -18.80
CA VAL A 162 -8.89 23.23 -20.04
C VAL A 162 -7.36 23.20 -20.13
N GLU A 163 -6.70 24.31 -19.81
CA GLU A 163 -5.24 24.39 -19.79
C GLU A 163 -4.65 23.51 -18.67
N TYR A 164 -5.25 23.50 -17.48
CA TYR A 164 -4.85 22.61 -16.40
C TYR A 164 -4.95 21.14 -16.81
N ASN A 165 -6.05 20.73 -17.45
CA ASN A 165 -6.22 19.36 -17.94
C ASN A 165 -5.16 19.00 -18.98
N ALA A 166 -4.75 19.95 -19.84
CA ALA A 166 -3.67 19.75 -20.80
C ALA A 166 -2.31 19.58 -20.09
N VAL A 167 -2.05 20.35 -19.01
CA VAL A 167 -0.86 20.19 -18.17
C VAL A 167 -0.84 18.79 -17.54
N VAL A 168 -1.94 18.35 -16.93
CA VAL A 168 -2.06 16.99 -16.34
C VAL A 168 -1.78 15.92 -17.39
N ALA A 169 -2.44 15.98 -18.54
CA ALA A 169 -2.26 15.00 -19.62
C ALA A 169 -0.80 14.96 -20.12
N LYS A 170 -0.16 16.13 -20.27
CA LYS A 170 1.24 16.22 -20.69
C LYS A 170 2.18 15.63 -19.63
N GLN A 171 2.04 16.02 -18.36
CA GLN A 171 2.86 15.52 -17.26
C GLN A 171 2.76 13.99 -17.09
N LEU A 172 1.55 13.44 -17.11
CA LEU A 172 1.34 11.99 -17.04
C LEU A 172 1.92 11.29 -18.27
N THR A 173 1.82 11.88 -19.47
CA THR A 173 2.44 11.32 -20.68
C THR A 173 3.96 11.29 -20.54
N GLU A 174 4.59 12.35 -20.05
CA GLU A 174 6.04 12.40 -19.80
C GLU A 174 6.48 11.31 -18.80
N LEU A 175 5.81 11.24 -17.63
CA LEU A 175 6.14 10.29 -16.57
C LEU A 175 5.94 8.82 -16.99
N TRP A 176 4.94 8.54 -17.80
CA TRP A 176 4.59 7.18 -18.21
C TRP A 176 5.27 6.72 -19.50
N SER A 177 5.92 7.62 -20.25
CA SER A 177 6.62 7.27 -21.50
C SER A 177 8.14 7.30 -21.38
N ASN A 178 8.71 8.11 -20.49
CA ASN A 178 10.15 8.38 -20.49
C ASN A 178 10.95 7.50 -19.51
N TYR A 179 10.31 6.83 -18.57
CA TYR A 179 10.98 6.16 -17.44
C TYR A 179 10.76 4.64 -17.40
N GLY A 180 10.18 4.08 -18.47
CA GLY A 180 9.94 2.64 -18.58
C GLY A 180 8.66 2.19 -17.85
N ASN A 181 8.56 0.88 -17.61
CA ASN A 181 7.39 0.29 -16.97
C ASN A 181 7.39 0.60 -15.46
N LEU A 182 6.24 1.04 -14.97
CA LEU A 182 5.99 1.32 -13.57
C LEU A 182 5.27 0.13 -12.92
N PHE A 183 5.63 -0.18 -11.70
CA PHE A 183 4.91 -1.16 -10.89
C PHE A 183 3.63 -0.58 -10.32
N GLU A 184 3.70 0.70 -9.88
CA GLU A 184 2.57 1.39 -9.30
C GLU A 184 2.48 2.84 -9.76
N ILE A 185 1.25 3.30 -9.98
CA ILE A 185 0.89 4.69 -10.22
C ILE A 185 -0.02 5.13 -9.09
N TRP A 186 0.33 6.23 -8.44
CA TRP A 186 -0.35 6.69 -7.25
C TRP A 186 -1.08 8.02 -7.48
N PHE A 187 -2.40 8.02 -7.30
CA PHE A 187 -3.25 9.22 -7.42
C PHE A 187 -3.82 9.58 -6.05
N ASP A 188 -3.43 10.72 -5.53
CA ASP A 188 -3.92 11.23 -4.26
C ASP A 188 -5.34 11.79 -4.40
N GLY A 189 -6.31 11.14 -3.75
CA GLY A 189 -7.72 11.50 -3.86
C GLY A 189 -8.37 11.14 -5.20
N GLY A 190 -7.73 10.33 -6.03
CA GLY A 190 -8.23 9.88 -7.32
C GLY A 190 -8.06 10.89 -8.46
N VAL A 191 -8.75 10.67 -9.57
CA VAL A 191 -8.68 11.50 -10.78
C VAL A 191 -10.07 11.88 -11.24
N LEU A 192 -10.35 13.17 -11.40
CA LEU A 192 -11.60 13.62 -12.01
C LEU A 192 -11.68 13.13 -13.45
N THR A 193 -12.86 12.62 -13.81
CA THR A 193 -13.15 12.23 -15.19
C THR A 193 -13.52 13.44 -16.05
N PRO A 194 -13.51 13.34 -17.39
CA PRO A 194 -13.99 14.42 -18.27
C PRO A 194 -15.44 14.84 -18.00
N LYS A 195 -16.29 13.92 -17.51
CA LYS A 195 -17.68 14.23 -17.10
C LYS A 195 -17.74 15.13 -15.87
N GLU A 196 -16.69 15.12 -15.07
CA GLU A 196 -16.51 15.89 -13.84
C GLU A 196 -15.55 17.08 -14.04
N VAL A 197 -15.32 17.47 -15.29
CA VAL A 197 -14.41 18.51 -15.79
C VAL A 197 -12.91 18.19 -15.73
N GLY A 198 -12.52 16.95 -15.42
CA GLY A 198 -11.12 16.51 -15.33
C GLY A 198 -10.49 16.14 -16.67
N ALA A 199 -9.21 15.79 -16.62
CA ALA A 199 -8.46 15.26 -17.76
C ALA A 199 -8.90 13.83 -18.11
N ASP A 200 -8.78 13.42 -19.38
CA ASP A 200 -9.08 12.06 -19.82
C ASP A 200 -7.87 11.14 -19.58
N VAL A 201 -7.69 10.70 -18.34
CA VAL A 201 -6.54 9.90 -17.89
C VAL A 201 -6.68 8.42 -18.22
N LEU A 202 -7.90 7.88 -18.27
CA LEU A 202 -8.10 6.43 -18.48
C LEU A 202 -7.50 5.91 -19.80
N PRO A 203 -7.67 6.57 -20.96
CA PRO A 203 -7.02 6.14 -22.19
C PRO A 203 -5.49 6.22 -22.14
N LEU A 204 -4.94 7.22 -21.40
CA LEU A 204 -3.49 7.39 -21.24
C LEU A 204 -2.88 6.22 -20.45
N VAL A 205 -3.43 5.89 -19.28
CA VAL A 205 -2.91 4.78 -18.46
C VAL A 205 -3.01 3.46 -19.19
N LYS A 206 -4.14 3.16 -19.86
CA LYS A 206 -4.33 1.96 -20.66
C LYS A 206 -3.34 1.84 -21.82
N LYS A 207 -2.92 2.95 -22.40
CA LYS A 207 -1.98 2.96 -23.53
C LYS A 207 -0.53 2.90 -23.08
N LEU A 208 -0.16 3.63 -22.04
CA LEU A 208 1.24 3.89 -21.67
C LEU A 208 1.73 2.97 -20.55
N GLN A 209 0.84 2.59 -19.60
CA GLN A 209 1.15 1.77 -18.45
C GLN A 209 0.02 0.75 -18.17
N PRO A 210 -0.33 -0.12 -19.14
CA PRO A 210 -1.46 -1.05 -19.01
C PRO A 210 -1.29 -2.05 -17.85
N ASP A 211 -0.04 -2.36 -17.49
CA ASP A 211 0.33 -3.35 -16.49
C ASP A 211 0.64 -2.71 -15.11
N ALA A 212 0.57 -1.39 -14.97
CA ALA A 212 0.78 -0.75 -13.68
C ALA A 212 -0.43 -0.94 -12.75
N ILE A 213 -0.17 -1.17 -11.48
CA ILE A 213 -1.17 -1.00 -10.42
C ILE A 213 -1.52 0.49 -10.33
N ALA A 214 -2.78 0.83 -10.11
CA ALA A 214 -3.21 2.21 -9.94
C ALA A 214 -3.95 2.40 -8.62
N PHE A 215 -3.25 3.04 -7.65
CA PHE A 215 -3.83 3.48 -6.39
C PHE A 215 -4.84 4.60 -6.66
N GLN A 216 -6.09 4.39 -6.24
CA GLN A 216 -7.22 5.31 -6.50
C GLN A 216 -7.32 5.74 -7.99
N GLY A 217 -6.93 4.84 -8.90
CA GLY A 217 -6.93 5.10 -10.33
C GLY A 217 -8.32 5.26 -10.93
N PRO A 218 -8.40 5.72 -12.19
CA PRO A 218 -9.67 5.95 -12.87
C PRO A 218 -10.44 4.64 -13.07
N LEU A 219 -11.76 4.66 -12.77
CA LEU A 219 -12.62 3.50 -13.00
C LEU A 219 -12.55 3.02 -14.45
N GLY A 220 -12.42 1.70 -14.61
CA GLY A 220 -12.23 1.04 -15.90
C GLY A 220 -10.78 0.70 -16.21
N HIS A 221 -9.81 1.04 -15.37
CA HIS A 221 -8.50 0.41 -15.34
C HIS A 221 -8.61 -0.95 -14.62
N ASP A 222 -7.92 -1.98 -15.10
CA ASP A 222 -8.12 -3.35 -14.62
C ASP A 222 -7.33 -3.66 -13.33
N ASN A 223 -6.28 -2.87 -13.03
CA ASN A 223 -5.33 -3.11 -11.94
C ASN A 223 -5.50 -2.07 -10.82
N LEU A 224 -6.71 -1.93 -10.29
CA LEU A 224 -6.99 -0.95 -9.24
C LEU A 224 -6.66 -1.49 -7.86
N ILE A 225 -6.17 -0.62 -6.99
CA ILE A 225 -6.07 -0.77 -5.55
C ILE A 225 -6.70 0.44 -4.85
N ARG A 226 -7.09 0.26 -3.60
CA ARG A 226 -7.77 1.30 -2.83
C ARG A 226 -6.99 1.71 -1.59
N TRP A 227 -7.24 2.92 -1.16
CA TRP A 227 -6.80 3.39 0.14
C TRP A 227 -7.62 2.79 1.28
N VAL A 228 -7.00 2.35 2.37
CA VAL A 228 -7.71 1.90 3.57
C VAL A 228 -7.97 3.03 4.58
N GLY A 229 -7.67 4.27 4.22
CA GLY A 229 -8.34 5.48 4.65
C GLY A 229 -8.01 6.09 6.00
N ASN A 230 -6.80 5.95 6.55
CA ASN A 230 -6.52 6.59 7.83
C ASN A 230 -5.10 7.16 8.02
N GLU A 231 -4.18 6.95 7.08
CA GLU A 231 -2.75 7.34 7.17
C GLU A 231 -2.07 6.89 8.49
N GLN A 232 -2.57 5.82 9.10
CA GLN A 232 -2.04 5.31 10.36
C GLN A 232 -1.41 3.93 10.25
N GLY A 233 -1.39 3.35 9.04
CA GLY A 233 -0.87 2.01 8.81
C GLY A 233 -1.70 0.92 9.47
N THR A 234 -2.99 1.16 9.70
CA THR A 234 -3.89 0.20 10.34
C THR A 234 -5.06 -0.12 9.42
N ALA A 235 -5.12 -1.33 8.91
CA ALA A 235 -6.27 -1.83 8.20
C ALA A 235 -7.40 -2.19 9.17
N PRO A 236 -8.67 -1.99 8.80
CA PRO A 236 -9.80 -2.46 9.59
C PRO A 236 -9.83 -3.99 9.68
N ASP A 237 -10.63 -4.51 10.59
CA ASP A 237 -10.91 -5.94 10.71
C ASP A 237 -12.43 -6.15 10.68
N PRO A 238 -12.99 -6.81 9.66
CA PRO A 238 -12.34 -7.43 8.49
C PRO A 238 -11.81 -6.41 7.46
N CYS A 239 -10.85 -6.84 6.62
CA CYS A 239 -10.40 -6.12 5.45
C CYS A 239 -10.39 -7.04 4.23
N TRP A 240 -11.40 -6.94 3.36
CA TRP A 240 -11.58 -7.76 2.16
C TRP A 240 -10.84 -7.14 0.98
N ALA A 241 -10.28 -7.95 0.09
CA ALA A 241 -9.71 -7.47 -1.17
C ALA A 241 -10.77 -7.07 -2.20
N THR A 242 -12.03 -7.46 -2.01
CA THR A 242 -13.15 -7.05 -2.87
C THR A 242 -13.85 -5.81 -2.30
N ALA A 243 -14.25 -4.87 -3.19
CA ALA A 243 -14.85 -3.60 -2.80
C ALA A 243 -15.89 -3.10 -3.84
N ASP A 244 -16.68 -2.09 -3.45
CA ASP A 244 -17.67 -1.42 -4.28
C ASP A 244 -17.13 -0.11 -4.86
N SER A 245 -17.73 0.39 -5.94
CA SER A 245 -17.45 1.75 -6.43
C SER A 245 -18.32 2.78 -5.68
N THR A 246 -17.72 3.92 -5.37
CA THR A 246 -18.39 5.05 -4.72
C THR A 246 -17.93 6.38 -5.31
N THR A 247 -18.49 7.49 -4.84
CA THR A 247 -18.00 8.83 -5.12
C THR A 247 -17.44 9.40 -3.82
N ASN A 248 -16.15 9.72 -3.79
CA ASN A 248 -15.47 10.24 -2.61
C ASN A 248 -15.86 11.69 -2.29
N SER A 249 -15.31 12.26 -1.20
CA SER A 249 -15.59 13.63 -0.74
C SER A 249 -15.21 14.70 -1.79
N ASP A 250 -14.27 14.40 -2.68
CA ASP A 250 -13.80 15.30 -3.73
C ASP A 250 -14.66 15.24 -5.00
N GLY A 251 -15.67 14.36 -5.02
CA GLY A 251 -16.56 14.14 -6.14
C GLY A 251 -15.97 13.21 -7.19
N VAL A 252 -14.91 12.49 -6.88
CA VAL A 252 -14.25 11.54 -7.76
C VAL A 252 -14.88 10.15 -7.61
N LYS A 253 -15.15 9.49 -8.73
CA LYS A 253 -15.69 8.14 -8.75
C LYS A 253 -14.53 7.13 -8.69
N ILE A 254 -14.42 6.42 -7.58
CA ILE A 254 -13.35 5.46 -7.28
C ILE A 254 -13.92 4.15 -6.72
N ILE A 255 -13.08 3.12 -6.63
CA ILE A 255 -13.38 1.96 -5.79
C ILE A 255 -12.82 2.25 -4.40
N GLU A 256 -13.71 2.26 -3.41
CA GLU A 256 -13.38 2.64 -2.03
C GLU A 256 -14.15 1.76 -1.04
N GLY A 257 -13.78 1.87 0.21
CA GLY A 257 -14.42 1.21 1.33
C GLY A 257 -13.37 0.63 2.25
N LEU A 258 -13.35 1.11 3.50
CA LEU A 258 -12.36 0.70 4.50
C LEU A 258 -12.30 -0.82 4.63
N HIS A 259 -13.45 -1.46 4.85
CA HIS A 259 -13.54 -2.89 5.06
C HIS A 259 -13.54 -3.72 3.78
N GLY A 260 -13.92 -3.12 2.65
CA GLY A 260 -14.35 -3.91 1.51
C GLY A 260 -15.60 -4.74 1.85
N ARG A 261 -15.93 -5.72 1.01
CA ARG A 261 -17.08 -6.61 1.24
C ARG A 261 -16.88 -7.93 0.46
N PRO A 262 -17.16 -9.10 1.07
CA PRO A 262 -16.86 -10.40 0.44
C PRO A 262 -17.57 -10.64 -0.90
N ASP A 263 -18.74 -10.01 -1.10
CA ASP A 263 -19.56 -10.15 -2.31
C ASP A 263 -19.51 -8.91 -3.22
N ALA A 264 -18.53 -8.02 -3.04
CA ALA A 264 -18.36 -6.85 -3.87
C ALA A 264 -17.80 -7.22 -5.27
N PRO A 265 -18.17 -6.44 -6.33
CA PRO A 265 -17.92 -6.84 -7.70
C PRO A 265 -16.48 -6.62 -8.20
N PHE A 266 -15.66 -5.84 -7.47
CA PHE A 266 -14.32 -5.49 -7.93
C PHE A 266 -13.25 -6.09 -7.02
N TRP A 267 -12.25 -6.79 -7.59
CA TRP A 267 -11.02 -7.06 -6.87
C TRP A 267 -10.20 -5.77 -6.81
N CYS A 268 -10.11 -5.20 -5.63
CA CYS A 268 -9.42 -3.94 -5.37
C CYS A 268 -8.84 -3.96 -3.95
N PRO A 269 -7.72 -4.66 -3.74
CA PRO A 269 -7.12 -4.82 -2.42
C PRO A 269 -6.70 -3.48 -1.83
N GLY A 270 -6.55 -3.44 -0.51
CA GLY A 270 -6.20 -2.23 0.21
C GLY A 270 -4.71 -2.00 0.32
N GLU A 271 -4.29 -0.74 0.29
CA GLU A 271 -2.98 -0.27 0.70
C GLU A 271 -3.12 0.57 1.96
N SER A 272 -2.26 0.28 2.95
CA SER A 272 -2.19 0.99 4.24
C SER A 272 -0.94 1.84 4.26
N ASP A 273 -1.12 3.14 4.09
CA ASP A 273 -0.05 4.12 4.14
C ASP A 273 0.07 4.75 5.53
N PHE A 274 1.27 5.15 5.90
CA PHE A 274 1.54 5.91 7.11
C PHE A 274 2.97 6.47 7.10
N THR A 275 3.17 7.53 7.86
CA THR A 275 4.48 8.17 8.03
C THR A 275 5.33 7.43 9.06
N LEU A 276 6.67 7.55 8.97
CA LEU A 276 7.59 7.02 9.98
C LEU A 276 7.49 7.75 11.32
N ARG A 277 6.86 8.92 11.37
CA ARG A 277 6.76 9.82 12.52
C ARG A 277 5.37 10.42 12.67
N TYR A 278 5.08 10.91 13.87
CA TYR A 278 3.82 11.60 14.15
C TYR A 278 3.69 12.87 13.30
N ASN A 279 2.50 13.06 12.75
CA ASN A 279 2.14 14.29 12.03
C ASN A 279 1.72 15.37 13.06
N THR A 280 2.57 16.38 13.26
CA THR A 280 2.35 17.46 14.23
C THR A 280 2.32 18.86 13.61
N SER A 281 2.52 18.97 12.28
CA SER A 281 2.55 20.23 11.53
C SER A 281 1.95 20.05 10.15
N PHE A 282 1.84 21.14 9.38
CA PHE A 282 1.37 21.05 7.99
C PHE A 282 2.28 20.12 7.18
N GLU A 283 1.69 19.07 6.59
CA GLU A 283 2.39 17.99 5.88
C GLU A 283 3.49 17.29 6.74
N GLY A 284 3.46 17.50 8.06
CA GLY A 284 4.40 16.87 8.99
C GLY A 284 4.31 15.36 8.95
N GLY A 285 5.45 14.70 9.11
CA GLY A 285 5.54 13.24 8.93
C GLY A 285 5.69 12.82 7.47
N TRP A 286 4.96 13.42 6.53
CA TRP A 286 5.14 13.20 5.09
C TRP A 286 6.33 13.97 4.53
N MET A 287 6.53 15.22 4.95
CA MET A 287 7.67 16.04 4.55
C MET A 287 8.67 16.20 5.69
N TRP A 288 9.95 16.32 5.33
CA TRP A 288 10.98 16.55 6.31
C TRP A 288 10.91 17.96 6.90
N HIS A 289 11.09 18.02 8.21
CA HIS A 289 11.28 19.26 8.97
C HIS A 289 12.44 19.09 9.94
N GLU A 290 13.26 20.11 10.08
CA GLU A 290 14.40 20.10 10.99
C GLU A 290 13.96 19.88 12.45
N GLY A 291 14.70 19.07 13.20
CA GLY A 291 14.47 18.84 14.63
C GLY A 291 13.33 17.87 14.98
N GLN A 292 12.72 17.19 14.01
CA GLN A 292 11.60 16.27 14.24
C GLN A 292 11.99 14.80 14.45
N ASP A 293 13.27 14.48 14.68
CA ASP A 293 13.72 13.10 14.88
C ASP A 293 13.10 12.43 16.12
N SER A 294 12.75 13.22 17.13
CA SER A 294 12.07 12.73 18.34
C SER A 294 10.60 12.32 18.12
N LEU A 295 10.03 12.64 16.97
CA LEU A 295 8.65 12.30 16.62
C LEU A 295 8.52 10.94 15.94
N MET A 296 9.62 10.21 15.69
CA MET A 296 9.55 8.87 15.11
C MET A 296 8.79 7.89 16.00
N PHE A 297 7.97 7.04 15.40
CA PHE A 297 7.34 5.93 16.09
C PHE A 297 8.38 5.01 16.73
N SER A 298 8.05 4.45 17.88
CA SER A 298 8.81 3.38 18.52
C SER A 298 8.81 2.12 17.64
N LEU A 299 9.76 1.21 17.89
CA LEU A 299 9.80 -0.06 17.15
C LEU A 299 8.55 -0.90 17.39
N ASP A 300 8.01 -0.89 18.61
CA ASP A 300 6.79 -1.65 18.96
C ASP A 300 5.57 -1.12 18.21
N GLU A 301 5.41 0.21 18.11
CA GLU A 301 4.35 0.83 17.31
C GLU A 301 4.47 0.48 15.81
N LEU A 302 5.70 0.48 15.27
CA LEU A 302 5.93 0.09 13.88
C LEU A 302 5.60 -1.40 13.64
N MET A 303 5.95 -2.28 14.60
CA MET A 303 5.59 -3.70 14.52
C MET A 303 4.08 -3.90 14.59
N GLU A 304 3.36 -3.16 15.44
CA GLU A 304 1.90 -3.18 15.48
C GLU A 304 1.30 -2.74 14.13
N LYS A 305 1.85 -1.69 13.49
CA LYS A 305 1.42 -1.25 12.16
C LYS A 305 1.63 -2.33 11.09
N TYR A 306 2.76 -3.04 11.10
CA TYR A 306 2.98 -4.18 10.21
C TYR A 306 1.95 -5.30 10.44
N GLU A 307 1.69 -5.66 11.69
CA GLU A 307 0.74 -6.71 12.05
C GLU A 307 -0.70 -6.33 11.72
N THR A 308 -1.03 -5.03 11.79
CA THR A 308 -2.38 -4.50 11.51
C THR A 308 -2.58 -3.99 10.08
N SER A 309 -1.55 -3.99 9.24
CA SER A 309 -1.63 -3.74 7.80
C SER A 309 -1.40 -5.03 6.99
N VAL A 310 -0.15 -5.45 6.83
CA VAL A 310 0.20 -6.68 6.11
C VAL A 310 -0.48 -7.90 6.75
N GLY A 311 -0.53 -7.95 8.07
CA GLY A 311 -1.22 -9.00 8.82
C GLY A 311 -2.76 -8.91 8.79
N ARG A 312 -3.33 -7.92 8.10
CA ARG A 312 -4.77 -7.74 7.85
C ARG A 312 -5.09 -7.57 6.37
N ASN A 313 -4.38 -8.34 5.53
CA ASN A 313 -4.72 -8.48 4.11
C ASN A 313 -4.54 -7.20 3.27
N THR A 314 -3.57 -6.34 3.61
CA THR A 314 -3.21 -5.15 2.82
C THR A 314 -1.71 -5.11 2.53
N ASN A 315 -1.29 -4.31 1.56
CA ASN A 315 0.11 -3.90 1.50
C ASN A 315 0.35 -2.75 2.47
N MET A 316 1.58 -2.66 2.98
CA MET A 316 2.08 -1.56 3.80
C MET A 316 2.90 -0.61 2.94
N LEU A 317 2.55 0.68 2.94
CA LEU A 317 3.31 1.74 2.27
C LEU A 317 3.84 2.72 3.30
N LEU A 318 5.14 2.62 3.62
CA LEU A 318 5.79 3.49 4.61
C LEU A 318 6.22 4.81 3.98
N GLY A 319 5.67 5.93 4.46
CA GLY A 319 6.13 7.28 4.11
C GLY A 319 7.52 7.56 4.66
N VAL A 320 8.44 7.90 3.77
CA VAL A 320 9.84 8.19 4.05
C VAL A 320 10.17 9.59 3.59
N VAL A 321 10.65 10.42 4.51
CA VAL A 321 11.03 11.80 4.20
C VAL A 321 12.44 11.88 3.61
N ILE A 322 12.62 12.83 2.70
CA ILE A 322 13.94 13.21 2.17
C ILE A 322 14.25 14.62 2.69
N ASP A 323 15.42 14.81 3.25
CA ASP A 323 15.84 16.11 3.80
C ASP A 323 16.31 17.09 2.72
N ASN A 324 16.67 18.30 3.12
CA ASN A 324 17.09 19.37 2.20
C ASN A 324 18.43 19.11 1.52
N ARG A 325 19.19 18.10 1.96
CA ARG A 325 20.40 17.64 1.27
C ARG A 325 20.08 16.70 0.11
N GLY A 326 18.90 16.06 0.13
CA GLY A 326 18.48 15.02 -0.80
C GLY A 326 18.74 13.60 -0.29
N LEU A 327 18.84 13.42 1.03
CA LEU A 327 19.11 12.14 1.69
C LEU A 327 17.94 11.74 2.62
N ILE A 328 17.77 10.46 2.84
CA ILE A 328 17.00 9.99 4.00
C ILE A 328 17.83 10.30 5.24
N PRO A 329 17.29 11.01 6.27
CA PRO A 329 18.02 11.33 7.49
C PRO A 329 18.60 10.08 8.18
N ASP A 330 19.78 10.20 8.79
CA ASP A 330 20.47 9.07 9.45
C ASP A 330 19.61 8.42 10.56
N ALA A 331 18.79 9.20 11.24
CA ALA A 331 17.89 8.71 12.27
C ALA A 331 16.80 7.80 11.66
N ASP A 332 16.26 8.20 10.51
CA ASP A 332 15.26 7.42 9.76
C ASP A 332 15.88 6.13 9.21
N VAL A 333 17.09 6.21 8.64
CA VAL A 333 17.84 5.02 8.16
C VAL A 333 18.00 3.98 9.27
N ARG A 334 18.36 4.42 10.48
CA ARG A 334 18.48 3.52 11.64
C ARG A 334 17.15 2.88 12.00
N ARG A 335 16.08 3.69 12.17
CA ARG A 335 14.76 3.19 12.57
C ARG A 335 14.17 2.25 11.51
N ILE A 336 14.30 2.56 10.24
CA ILE A 336 13.85 1.71 9.13
C ILE A 336 14.60 0.38 9.12
N THR A 337 15.91 0.40 9.40
CA THR A 337 16.73 -0.80 9.50
C THR A 337 16.28 -1.69 10.67
N GLU A 338 16.12 -1.11 11.88
CA GLU A 338 15.60 -1.81 13.07
C GLU A 338 14.24 -2.45 12.80
N PHE A 339 13.37 -1.73 12.12
CA PHE A 339 12.02 -2.22 11.77
C PHE A 339 12.09 -3.42 10.83
N GLY A 340 12.87 -3.34 9.75
CA GLY A 340 13.07 -4.46 8.83
C GLY A 340 13.69 -5.69 9.51
N GLU A 341 14.64 -5.50 10.42
CA GLU A 341 15.24 -6.58 11.23
C GLU A 341 14.20 -7.22 12.16
N ALA A 342 13.36 -6.42 12.81
CA ALA A 342 12.29 -6.90 13.68
C ALA A 342 11.25 -7.71 12.90
N ILE A 343 10.82 -7.26 11.71
CA ILE A 343 9.93 -8.03 10.84
C ILE A 343 10.55 -9.39 10.50
N ARG A 344 11.81 -9.41 10.05
CA ARG A 344 12.51 -10.67 9.71
C ARG A 344 12.67 -11.58 10.91
N LYS A 345 12.97 -11.05 12.09
CA LYS A 345 13.12 -11.82 13.33
C LYS A 345 11.80 -12.46 13.76
N ASN A 346 10.70 -11.71 13.66
CA ASN A 346 9.39 -12.15 14.15
C ASN A 346 8.63 -13.02 13.14
N TYR A 347 8.75 -12.71 11.84
CA TYR A 347 7.92 -13.27 10.77
C TYR A 347 8.71 -13.82 9.58
N GLY A 348 10.01 -14.02 9.75
CA GLY A 348 10.88 -14.61 8.75
C GLY A 348 10.54 -16.09 8.47
N THR A 349 11.47 -16.79 7.85
CA THR A 349 11.24 -18.16 7.43
C THR A 349 11.10 -19.10 8.65
N THR A 350 10.02 -19.87 8.70
CA THR A 350 9.83 -20.99 9.61
C THR A 350 9.66 -22.29 8.83
N THR A 351 10.15 -23.39 9.38
CA THR A 351 9.93 -24.75 8.85
C THR A 351 8.63 -25.38 9.35
N VAL A 352 8.03 -24.80 10.40
CA VAL A 352 6.76 -25.28 11.00
C VAL A 352 5.61 -24.66 10.22
N ARG A 353 5.27 -25.29 9.10
CA ARG A 353 4.19 -24.84 8.20
C ARG A 353 3.52 -25.99 7.48
N THR A 354 2.28 -25.76 7.03
CA THR A 354 1.49 -26.68 6.22
C THR A 354 0.63 -25.91 5.21
N SER A 355 0.02 -26.63 4.29
CA SER A 355 -0.95 -26.09 3.33
C SER A 355 -2.01 -27.16 3.04
N GLY A 356 -3.19 -26.76 2.55
CA GLY A 356 -4.24 -27.72 2.25
C GLY A 356 -5.54 -27.12 1.77
N LYS A 357 -6.53 -27.98 1.52
CA LYS A 357 -7.88 -27.61 1.06
C LYS A 357 -8.93 -28.18 1.99
N GLY A 358 -9.94 -27.39 2.30
CA GLY A 358 -11.05 -27.77 3.17
C GLY A 358 -11.18 -26.88 4.38
N SER A 359 -12.23 -27.11 5.18
CA SER A 359 -12.54 -26.31 6.36
C SER A 359 -11.70 -26.61 7.58
N ASN A 360 -10.94 -27.69 7.59
CA ASN A 360 -10.09 -28.09 8.71
C ASN A 360 -8.68 -28.39 8.20
N LEU A 361 -7.69 -27.77 8.79
CA LEU A 361 -6.29 -27.96 8.45
C LEU A 361 -5.45 -28.09 9.71
N THR A 362 -4.69 -29.21 9.82
CA THR A 362 -3.83 -29.48 10.96
C THR A 362 -2.37 -29.20 10.64
N LEU A 363 -1.71 -28.44 11.52
CA LEU A 363 -0.26 -28.25 11.56
C LEU A 363 0.31 -29.03 12.75
N LYS A 364 1.06 -30.08 12.47
CA LYS A 364 1.78 -30.88 13.52
C LYS A 364 3.14 -30.24 13.79
N LEU A 365 3.49 -30.07 15.04
CA LEU A 365 4.80 -29.62 15.46
C LEU A 365 5.74 -30.86 15.67
N PRO A 366 7.05 -30.71 15.37
CA PRO A 366 8.03 -31.79 15.55
C PRO A 366 8.20 -32.25 17.01
N ALA A 367 7.99 -31.32 17.94
CA ALA A 367 8.04 -31.49 19.38
C ALA A 367 7.08 -30.51 20.07
N PRO A 368 6.76 -30.71 21.36
CA PRO A 368 6.03 -29.67 22.11
C PRO A 368 6.75 -28.32 22.02
N THR A 369 6.08 -27.29 21.51
CA THR A 369 6.66 -25.98 21.23
C THR A 369 5.81 -24.91 21.84
N LEU A 370 6.42 -23.89 22.46
CA LEU A 370 5.75 -22.69 22.94
C LEU A 370 5.56 -21.74 21.74
N VAL A 371 4.31 -21.49 21.37
CA VAL A 371 3.94 -20.62 20.23
C VAL A 371 3.04 -19.49 20.71
N ASP A 372 3.11 -18.33 20.07
CA ASP A 372 2.31 -17.13 20.39
C ASP A 372 1.72 -16.44 19.16
N ARG A 373 1.99 -16.96 17.95
CA ARG A 373 1.51 -16.37 16.69
C ARG A 373 1.55 -17.33 15.52
N VAL A 374 0.68 -17.04 14.55
CA VAL A 374 0.63 -17.77 13.28
C VAL A 374 0.49 -16.80 12.10
N ILE A 375 0.92 -17.24 10.93
CA ILE A 375 0.58 -16.63 9.63
C ILE A 375 -0.36 -17.58 8.88
N LEU A 376 -1.50 -17.06 8.45
CA LEU A 376 -2.46 -17.75 7.59
C LEU A 376 -2.50 -17.02 6.24
N GLN A 377 -2.54 -17.79 5.12
CA GLN A 377 -2.65 -17.23 3.77
C GLN A 377 -3.53 -18.11 2.91
N GLU A 378 -4.53 -17.53 2.27
CA GLU A 378 -5.29 -18.21 1.22
C GLU A 378 -4.53 -18.20 -0.11
N ASP A 379 -4.86 -19.13 -1.00
CA ASP A 379 -4.49 -19.06 -2.42
C ASP A 379 -5.41 -18.03 -3.11
N ILE A 380 -5.04 -16.76 -3.04
CA ILE A 380 -5.85 -15.65 -3.59
C ILE A 380 -5.99 -15.69 -5.11
N ALA A 381 -5.16 -16.46 -5.84
CA ALA A 381 -5.38 -16.73 -7.27
C ALA A 381 -6.76 -17.39 -7.53
N LYS A 382 -7.37 -17.94 -6.47
CA LYS A 382 -8.72 -18.51 -6.47
C LYS A 382 -9.73 -17.65 -5.71
N GLY A 383 -9.36 -16.40 -5.40
CA GLY A 383 -10.14 -15.44 -4.62
C GLY A 383 -10.16 -15.74 -3.12
N GLU A 384 -10.64 -14.79 -2.33
CA GLU A 384 -10.86 -14.95 -0.90
C GLU A 384 -12.11 -15.79 -0.64
N ARG A 385 -12.00 -16.79 0.24
CA ARG A 385 -13.03 -17.80 0.44
C ARG A 385 -13.51 -17.93 1.87
N VAL A 386 -12.61 -17.75 2.85
CA VAL A 386 -12.90 -17.87 4.28
C VAL A 386 -13.58 -16.62 4.78
N LEU A 387 -14.72 -16.76 5.45
CA LEU A 387 -15.47 -15.63 6.04
C LEU A 387 -15.20 -15.48 7.53
N THR A 388 -15.14 -16.63 8.26
CA THR A 388 -14.77 -16.68 9.68
C THR A 388 -13.98 -17.96 9.96
N TRP A 389 -13.11 -17.90 10.92
CA TRP A 389 -12.26 -19.01 11.33
C TRP A 389 -11.89 -18.90 12.80
N HIS A 390 -11.52 -20.03 13.40
CA HIS A 390 -10.83 -20.07 14.69
C HIS A 390 -9.60 -21.00 14.65
N LEU A 391 -8.71 -20.79 15.59
CA LEU A 391 -7.49 -21.57 15.78
C LEU A 391 -7.55 -22.33 17.10
N GLU A 392 -7.33 -23.63 17.03
CA GLU A 392 -7.19 -24.47 18.21
C GLU A 392 -5.75 -24.96 18.37
N GLY A 393 -5.32 -25.14 19.62
CA GLY A 393 -4.05 -25.76 19.98
C GLY A 393 -4.26 -27.02 20.80
N VAL A 394 -3.55 -28.10 20.48
CA VAL A 394 -3.53 -29.33 21.30
C VAL A 394 -2.28 -29.32 22.15
N THR A 395 -2.47 -29.37 23.46
CA THR A 395 -1.37 -29.42 24.44
C THR A 395 -0.71 -30.78 24.49
N PRO A 396 0.48 -30.97 25.10
CA PRO A 396 1.10 -32.27 25.32
C PRO A 396 0.27 -33.24 26.18
N SER A 397 -0.66 -32.71 27.01
CA SER A 397 -1.60 -33.54 27.78
C SER A 397 -2.79 -34.03 26.95
N GLY A 398 -2.95 -33.58 25.71
CA GLY A 398 -4.07 -33.90 24.83
C GLY A 398 -5.29 -32.98 24.99
N GLU A 399 -5.19 -31.93 25.77
CA GLU A 399 -6.25 -30.93 25.90
C GLU A 399 -6.28 -30.04 24.64
N THR A 400 -7.49 -29.71 24.14
CA THR A 400 -7.71 -28.79 23.05
C THR A 400 -8.16 -27.43 23.60
N LEU A 401 -7.45 -26.39 23.21
CA LEU A 401 -7.70 -25.00 23.62
C LEU A 401 -8.01 -24.15 22.39
N THR A 402 -9.05 -23.33 22.43
CA THR A 402 -9.25 -22.25 21.44
C THR A 402 -8.27 -21.14 21.73
N LEU A 403 -7.42 -20.77 20.77
CA LEU A 403 -6.34 -19.80 20.93
C LEU A 403 -6.76 -18.41 20.47
N CYS A 404 -7.39 -18.30 19.32
CA CYS A 404 -7.94 -17.07 18.75
C CYS A 404 -8.95 -17.40 17.66
N ASP A 405 -9.67 -16.38 17.24
CA ASP A 405 -10.60 -16.40 16.12
C ASP A 405 -10.41 -15.18 15.21
N GLY A 406 -11.07 -15.14 14.08
CA GLY A 406 -11.01 -14.04 13.15
C GLY A 406 -12.01 -14.14 12.03
N THR A 407 -11.98 -13.09 11.20
CA THR A 407 -12.81 -12.96 10.02
C THR A 407 -12.09 -13.50 8.78
N ASN A 408 -11.92 -12.70 7.71
CA ASN A 408 -11.22 -13.13 6.51
C ASN A 408 -9.73 -13.45 6.76
N ILE A 409 -9.17 -14.29 5.90
CA ILE A 409 -7.72 -14.60 5.85
C ILE A 409 -7.06 -13.80 4.72
N GLY A 410 -7.53 -13.97 3.49
CA GLY A 410 -7.02 -13.30 2.30
C GLY A 410 -5.56 -13.62 1.98
N HIS A 411 -4.84 -12.63 1.42
CA HIS A 411 -3.43 -12.78 1.06
C HIS A 411 -2.56 -13.14 2.29
N LYS A 412 -2.75 -12.42 3.40
CA LYS A 412 -2.05 -12.70 4.66
C LYS A 412 -2.86 -12.25 5.88
N ARG A 413 -2.95 -13.15 6.85
CA ARG A 413 -3.44 -12.89 8.20
C ARG A 413 -2.36 -13.23 9.21
N ILE A 414 -1.97 -12.29 10.05
CA ILE A 414 -1.18 -12.52 11.26
C ILE A 414 -2.15 -12.58 12.43
N ALA A 415 -2.11 -13.69 13.18
CA ALA A 415 -2.89 -13.83 14.40
C ALA A 415 -1.97 -14.07 15.59
N ARG A 416 -2.15 -13.28 16.65
CA ARG A 416 -1.43 -13.40 17.92
C ARG A 416 -2.36 -13.89 19.01
N PHE A 417 -1.79 -14.62 19.95
CA PHE A 417 -2.48 -15.17 21.13
C PHE A 417 -1.50 -15.31 22.29
N ASP A 418 -1.99 -15.58 23.48
CA ASP A 418 -1.16 -15.81 24.66
C ASP A 418 -0.24 -17.03 24.42
N PRO A 419 1.04 -16.96 24.84
CA PRO A 419 1.99 -18.06 24.67
C PRO A 419 1.46 -19.38 25.22
N VAL A 420 1.44 -20.43 24.39
CA VAL A 420 0.93 -21.75 24.76
C VAL A 420 1.81 -22.87 24.24
N GLY A 421 2.07 -23.86 25.08
CA GLY A 421 2.81 -25.06 24.69
C GLY A 421 1.90 -26.08 23.99
N VAL A 422 2.13 -26.35 22.71
CA VAL A 422 1.28 -27.21 21.89
C VAL A 422 2.10 -28.28 21.13
N VAL A 423 1.44 -29.35 20.71
CA VAL A 423 1.98 -30.41 19.82
C VAL A 423 1.37 -30.35 18.43
N SER A 424 0.22 -29.68 18.29
CA SER A 424 -0.41 -29.38 17.00
C SER A 424 -1.30 -28.16 17.10
N LEU A 425 -1.52 -27.53 15.96
CA LEU A 425 -2.48 -26.45 15.75
C LEU A 425 -3.52 -26.88 14.72
N HIS A 426 -4.77 -26.48 14.90
CA HIS A 426 -5.88 -26.77 14.01
C HIS A 426 -6.53 -25.46 13.58
N LEU A 427 -6.46 -25.15 12.29
CA LEU A 427 -7.21 -24.06 11.67
C LEU A 427 -8.58 -24.60 11.23
N VAL A 428 -9.66 -24.03 11.74
CA VAL A 428 -11.03 -24.37 11.40
C VAL A 428 -11.68 -23.17 10.72
N ALA A 429 -12.09 -23.31 9.46
CA ALA A 429 -12.92 -22.32 8.78
C ALA A 429 -14.38 -22.57 9.16
N ASP A 430 -14.95 -21.70 10.00
CA ASP A 430 -16.31 -21.82 10.54
C ASP A 430 -17.37 -21.49 9.48
N SER A 431 -17.07 -20.49 8.66
CA SER A 431 -17.90 -20.12 7.52
C SER A 431 -17.04 -19.70 6.31
N TYR A 432 -17.53 -20.05 5.13
CA TYR A 432 -16.82 -19.76 3.87
C TYR A 432 -17.81 -19.70 2.71
N LYS A 433 -17.50 -18.91 1.67
CA LYS A 433 -18.33 -18.79 0.44
C LYS A 433 -17.98 -19.85 -0.62
N ALA A 434 -16.76 -20.41 -0.55
CA ALA A 434 -16.32 -21.52 -1.38
C ALA A 434 -15.31 -22.35 -0.58
N ARG A 435 -15.02 -23.60 -0.99
CA ARG A 435 -14.11 -24.50 -0.27
C ARG A 435 -12.77 -23.81 -0.01
N PRO A 436 -12.31 -23.64 1.26
CA PRO A 436 -11.06 -22.99 1.59
C PRO A 436 -9.84 -23.62 0.91
N ILE A 437 -8.89 -22.80 0.48
CA ILE A 437 -7.60 -23.20 -0.07
C ILE A 437 -6.54 -22.40 0.66
N ILE A 438 -5.89 -23.02 1.64
CA ILE A 438 -4.83 -22.41 2.44
C ILE A 438 -3.49 -22.74 1.80
N ARG A 439 -2.79 -21.74 1.27
CA ARG A 439 -1.46 -21.89 0.67
C ARG A 439 -0.35 -21.93 1.71
N ASN A 440 -0.59 -21.31 2.88
CA ASN A 440 0.36 -21.30 3.98
C ASN A 440 -0.37 -21.17 5.33
N PHE A 441 -0.06 -22.07 6.24
CA PHE A 441 -0.37 -22.02 7.66
C PHE A 441 0.94 -22.27 8.40
N ALA A 442 1.52 -21.22 8.96
CA ALA A 442 2.83 -21.24 9.61
C ALA A 442 2.72 -20.81 11.06
N ALA A 443 3.43 -21.52 11.95
CA ALA A 443 3.52 -21.19 13.36
C ALA A 443 4.94 -20.70 13.72
N PHE A 444 5.02 -19.81 14.69
CA PHE A 444 6.26 -19.22 15.17
C PHE A 444 6.43 -19.45 16.67
N GLU A 445 7.64 -19.80 17.05
CA GLU A 445 8.03 -19.94 18.45
C GLU A 445 7.99 -18.58 19.15
N CYS A 446 7.57 -18.61 20.43
CA CYS A 446 7.63 -17.43 21.28
C CYS A 446 9.09 -16.95 21.37
N LEU A 447 9.33 -15.67 21.12
CA LEU A 447 10.65 -15.07 21.27
C LEU A 447 10.88 -14.77 22.74
N ASN A 448 11.97 -15.33 23.32
CA ASN A 448 12.44 -15.03 24.67
C ASN A 448 13.00 -13.63 24.79
#